data_a0f7c43019b86dc31d541558168cc391
#
_entry.id   a0f7c43019b86dc31d541558168cc391
#
_cell.length_a   1.000
_cell.length_b   1.000
_cell.length_c   1.000
_cell.angle_alpha   90.00
_cell.angle_beta   90.00
_cell.angle_gamma   90.00
#
_symmetry.space_group_name_H-M   'P 1'
#
loop_
_entity.id
_entity.type
_entity.pdbx_description
1 polymer ?
#
loop_
_entity_poly.entity_id
_entity_poly.type
_entity_poly.pdbx_seq_one_letter_code
_entity_poly.pdbx_strand_id
1 'polypeptide(L)' 'MGGDPFRAFAARRFTPDDLALLTDEEEQILIGRRKRSPQEMAIKMHMSVETVHRRERSIKTKLC' A
#
# COMPACT_ATOMS: atom_id res chain seq x y z
N MET A 1 -18.26 -2.49 -10.98
CA MET A 1 -17.33 -2.53 -11.21
C MET A 1 -16.24 -2.67 -10.44
N GLY A 2 -15.48 -3.38 -10.40
CA GLY A 2 -14.39 -3.79 -9.72
C GLY A 2 -13.54 -2.72 -9.13
N GLY A 3 -13.85 -2.26 -8.03
CA GLY A 3 -13.00 -1.31 -7.36
C GLY A 3 -11.66 -1.93 -6.99
N ASP A 4 -10.73 -1.10 -6.61
CA ASP A 4 -9.43 -1.52 -6.10
C ASP A 4 -9.55 -1.64 -4.58
N PRO A 5 -9.67 -2.84 -4.03
CA PRO A 5 -9.89 -3.01 -2.60
C PRO A 5 -8.76 -2.45 -1.74
N PHE A 6 -7.52 -2.52 -2.22
CA PHE A 6 -6.43 -1.95 -1.46
C PHE A 6 -6.48 -0.43 -1.45
N ARG A 7 -6.94 0.17 -2.55
CA ARG A 7 -7.09 1.62 -2.62
C ARG A 7 -8.07 2.12 -1.56
N ALA A 8 -9.19 1.42 -1.40
CA ALA A 8 -10.16 1.75 -0.37
C ALA A 8 -9.55 1.61 1.03
N PHE A 9 -8.77 0.54 1.24
CA PHE A 9 -8.07 0.34 2.50
C PHE A 9 -7.06 1.47 2.76
N ALA A 10 -6.29 1.83 1.73
CA ALA A 10 -5.26 2.86 1.86
C ALA A 10 -5.85 4.25 2.12
N ALA A 11 -7.10 4.47 1.71
CA ALA A 11 -7.77 5.75 1.92
C ALA A 11 -8.26 5.94 3.35
N ARG A 12 -8.21 4.90 4.18
CA ARG A 12 -8.63 5.00 5.58
C ARG A 12 -7.63 5.85 6.35
N ARG A 13 -8.09 6.36 7.50
CA ARG A 13 -7.20 7.11 8.39
C ARG A 13 -6.40 6.15 9.24
N PHE A 14 -5.11 6.41 9.32
CA PHE A 14 -4.23 5.63 10.18
C PHE A 14 -3.53 6.56 11.14
N THR A 15 -3.37 6.11 12.37
CA THR A 15 -2.67 6.90 13.39
C THR A 15 -1.16 6.82 13.16
N PRO A 16 -0.38 7.75 13.73
CA PRO A 16 1.07 7.62 13.67
C PRO A 16 1.58 6.30 14.22
N ASP A 17 0.90 5.74 15.23
CA ASP A 17 1.27 4.44 15.80
C ASP A 17 1.09 3.33 14.78
N ASP A 18 0.00 3.39 13.98
CA ASP A 18 -0.21 2.43 12.91
C ASP A 18 0.92 2.50 11.88
N LEU A 19 1.25 3.71 11.47
CA LEU A 19 2.28 3.91 10.46
C LEU A 19 3.67 3.49 10.97
N ALA A 20 3.89 3.58 12.27
CA ALA A 20 5.15 3.16 12.85
C ALA A 20 5.38 1.65 12.77
N LEU A 21 4.32 0.87 12.52
CA LEU A 21 4.44 -0.56 12.33
C LEU A 21 4.97 -0.93 10.94
N LEU A 22 4.98 0.03 10.03
CA LEU A 22 5.38 -0.21 8.65
C LEU A 22 6.83 0.22 8.42
N THR A 23 7.48 -0.46 7.47
CA THR A 23 8.77 0.01 6.98
C THR A 23 8.55 1.24 6.11
N ASP A 24 9.63 1.97 5.81
CA ASP A 24 9.53 3.15 4.93
C ASP A 24 8.92 2.76 3.58
N GLU A 25 9.33 1.62 3.04
CA GLU A 25 8.82 1.15 1.77
C GLU A 25 7.32 0.87 1.85
N GLU A 26 6.89 0.20 2.90
CA GLU A 26 5.49 -0.11 3.09
C GLU A 26 4.66 1.16 3.25
N GLU A 27 5.18 2.11 4.00
CA GLU A 27 4.48 3.37 4.19
C GLU A 27 4.32 4.11 2.86
N GLN A 28 5.36 4.14 2.04
CA GLN A 28 5.27 4.78 0.74
C GLN A 28 4.26 4.11 -0.15
N ILE A 29 4.20 2.78 -0.11
CA ILE A 29 3.22 2.04 -0.90
C ILE A 29 1.81 2.35 -0.41
N LEU A 30 1.59 2.35 0.90
CA LEU A 30 0.27 2.64 1.46
C LEU A 30 -0.21 4.02 1.02
N ILE A 31 0.64 5.03 1.19
CA ILE A 31 0.29 6.40 0.84
C ILE A 31 0.10 6.56 -0.67
N GLY A 32 1.01 5.98 -1.45
CA GLY A 32 0.94 6.09 -2.91
C GLY A 32 -0.28 5.39 -3.49
N ARG A 33 -0.68 4.27 -2.90
CA ARG A 33 -1.82 3.50 -3.42
C ARG A 33 -3.16 4.19 -3.19
N ARG A 34 -3.18 5.26 -2.45
CA ARG A 34 -4.40 6.07 -2.32
C ARG A 34 -4.82 6.65 -3.66
N LYS A 35 -3.86 6.89 -4.56
CA LYS A 35 -4.11 7.51 -5.86
C LYS A 35 -3.62 6.69 -7.04
N ARG A 36 -2.67 5.78 -6.82
CA ARG A 36 -2.01 5.06 -7.90
C ARG A 36 -2.43 3.61 -7.95
N SER A 37 -2.41 3.04 -9.15
CA SER A 37 -2.62 1.62 -9.34
C SER A 37 -1.37 0.84 -8.90
N PRO A 38 -1.48 -0.48 -8.71
CA PRO A 38 -0.29 -1.29 -8.40
C PRO A 38 0.79 -1.17 -9.47
N GLN A 39 0.38 -1.08 -10.74
CA GLN A 39 1.31 -0.96 -11.85
C GLN A 39 2.09 0.36 -11.74
N GLU A 40 1.40 1.45 -11.45
CA GLU A 40 2.05 2.73 -11.29
C GLU A 40 3.01 2.74 -10.11
N MET A 41 2.63 2.11 -8.99
CA MET A 41 3.52 2.01 -7.85
C MET A 41 4.76 1.18 -8.17
N ALA A 42 4.58 0.10 -8.94
CA ALA A 42 5.71 -0.74 -9.33
C ALA A 42 6.74 0.07 -10.11
N ILE A 43 6.27 0.88 -11.06
CA ILE A 43 7.14 1.73 -11.85
C ILE A 43 7.84 2.76 -10.95
N LYS A 44 7.07 3.42 -10.11
CA LYS A 44 7.60 4.46 -9.23
C LYS A 44 8.65 3.92 -8.26
N MET A 45 8.41 2.73 -7.74
CA MET A 45 9.27 2.13 -6.72
C MET A 45 10.35 1.22 -7.33
N HIS A 46 10.38 1.11 -8.65
CA HIS A 46 11.36 0.25 -9.35
C HIS A 46 11.28 -1.20 -8.89
N MET A 47 10.06 -1.71 -8.81
CA MET A 47 9.83 -3.10 -8.40
C MET A 47 8.76 -3.72 -9.30
N SER A 48 8.54 -5.03 -9.18
CA SER A 48 7.50 -5.71 -9.96
C SER A 48 6.14 -5.50 -9.32
N VAL A 49 5.09 -5.64 -10.11
CA VAL A 49 3.72 -5.57 -9.60
C VAL A 49 3.48 -6.65 -8.55
N GLU A 50 4.07 -7.83 -8.76
CA GLU A 50 3.96 -8.91 -7.80
C GLU A 50 4.54 -8.52 -6.45
N THR A 51 5.67 -7.82 -6.45
CA THR A 51 6.27 -7.33 -5.21
C THR A 51 5.35 -6.30 -4.53
N VAL A 52 4.73 -5.42 -5.32
CA VAL A 52 3.79 -4.46 -4.76
C VAL A 52 2.64 -5.19 -4.06
N HIS A 53 2.08 -6.21 -4.70
CA HIS A 53 0.99 -6.98 -4.08
C HIS A 53 1.44 -7.68 -2.81
N ARG A 54 2.67 -8.18 -2.79
CA ARG A 54 3.22 -8.80 -1.60
C ARG A 54 3.33 -7.81 -0.45
N ARG A 55 3.78 -6.60 -0.73
CA ARG A 55 3.87 -5.55 0.27
C ARG A 55 2.49 -5.12 0.75
N GLU A 56 1.52 -5.06 -0.16
CA GLU A 56 0.15 -4.71 0.22
C GLU A 56 -0.41 -5.72 1.22
N ARG A 57 -0.15 -7.00 0.98
CA ARG A 57 -0.60 -8.05 1.89
C ARG A 57 0.04 -7.89 3.27
N SER A 58 1.34 -7.62 3.29
CA SER A 58 2.06 -7.39 4.54
C SER A 58 1.48 -6.21 5.31
N ILE A 59 1.19 -5.11 4.61
CA ILE A 59 0.61 -3.92 5.21
C ILE A 59 -0.75 -4.26 5.85
N LYS A 60 -1.60 -4.96 5.13
CA LYS A 60 -2.91 -5.33 5.65
C LYS A 60 -2.79 -6.21 6.89
N THR A 61 -1.84 -7.12 6.89
CA THR A 61 -1.61 -7.99 8.04
C THR A 61 -1.21 -7.17 9.27
N LYS A 62 -0.38 -6.16 9.07
CA LYS A 62 0.10 -5.35 10.19
C LYS A 62 -0.96 -4.39 10.72
N LEU A 63 -1.84 -3.92 9.86
CA LEU A 63 -2.79 -2.87 10.22
C LEU A 63 -4.22 -3.37 10.45
N CYS A 64 -4.47 -4.66 10.36
CA CYS A 64 -5.79 -5.23 10.63
C CYS A 64 -5.80 -6.01 11.92
#